data_505888f70c58eddaddb79af7731611d8
#
_entry.id   505888f70c58eddaddb79af7731611d8
#
_cell.length_a   1.000
_cell.length_b   1.000
_cell.length_c   1.000
_cell.angle_alpha   90.00
_cell.angle_beta   90.00
_cell.angle_gamma   90.00
#
_symmetry.space_group_name_H-M   'P 1'
#
loop_
_entity.id
_entity.type
_entity.pdbx_description
1 polymer ?
#
loop_
_entity_poly.entity_id
_entity_poly.type
_entity_poly.pdbx_seq_one_letter_code
_entity_poly.pdbx_strand_id
1 'polypeptide(L)'
;MSLFFQHTIHSTTKLGIWHIQEDESFFIEKVPLQQNITHPHKRLQHLAGRFLLQYLFPDFPYAEILIADTRKPYLPNEQYHFSISHCGSYAAAIVSSTHRVGIDIEIPTEKVERIAHKFVHENEWMNLSTDHRPQSIVGDDLSTVGRQLLTVLWSAKEALFKWYSLGGIDFKEHMQLNNPTQKQNDSLLLPFVFKKNDWIELIVTSKIFDELVLSWVL
;
A
#
# COMPACT_ATOMS: atom_id res chain seq x y z
N MET A 1 23.20 2.04 -3.21
CA MET A 1 22.10 1.39 -2.44
C MET A 1 20.86 2.24 -2.57
N SER A 2 19.79 1.67 -3.06
CA SER A 2 18.59 2.42 -3.48
C SER A 2 17.45 2.34 -2.49
N LEU A 3 17.76 2.18 -1.18
CA LEU A 3 16.77 2.37 -0.13
C LEU A 3 16.29 3.82 -0.17
N PHE A 4 15.04 4.02 -0.58
CA PHE A 4 14.44 5.35 -0.70
C PHE A 4 13.85 5.82 0.64
N PHE A 5 13.21 4.91 1.37
CA PHE A 5 12.59 5.23 2.65
C PHE A 5 12.53 3.99 3.54
N GLN A 6 12.69 4.19 4.85
CA GLN A 6 12.47 3.14 5.85
C GLN A 6 11.85 3.76 7.09
N HIS A 7 10.91 3.02 7.69
CA HIS A 7 10.26 3.42 8.93
C HIS A 7 10.09 2.22 9.86
N THR A 8 10.46 2.40 11.11
CA THR A 8 10.21 1.43 12.18
C THR A 8 9.00 1.92 12.98
N ILE A 9 7.86 1.25 12.79
CA ILE A 9 6.63 1.59 13.51
C ILE A 9 6.73 1.10 14.96
N HIS A 10 7.13 -0.16 15.11
CA HIS A 10 7.46 -0.81 16.38
C HIS A 10 8.70 -1.70 16.17
N SER A 11 9.30 -2.17 17.26
CA SER A 11 10.42 -3.14 17.17
C SER A 11 10.06 -4.38 16.35
N THR A 12 8.78 -4.75 16.36
CA THR A 12 8.20 -5.91 15.66
C THR A 12 7.65 -5.60 14.27
N THR A 13 7.62 -4.32 13.86
CA THR A 13 6.99 -3.88 12.59
C THR A 13 7.83 -2.83 11.90
N LYS A 14 8.29 -3.16 10.69
CA LYS A 14 9.08 -2.27 9.84
C LYS A 14 8.52 -2.23 8.43
N LEU A 15 8.68 -1.09 7.77
CA LEU A 15 8.36 -0.93 6.36
C LEU A 15 9.48 -0.19 5.63
N GLY A 16 9.51 -0.34 4.31
CA GLY A 16 10.48 0.36 3.47
C GLY A 16 10.02 0.50 2.03
N ILE A 17 10.65 1.44 1.34
CA ILE A 17 10.55 1.64 -0.11
C ILE A 17 11.95 1.48 -0.71
N TRP A 18 12.04 0.70 -1.76
CA TRP A 18 13.24 0.54 -2.58
C TRP A 18 13.03 1.22 -3.93
N HIS A 19 13.92 2.13 -4.30
CA HIS A 19 13.99 2.68 -5.65
C HIS A 19 14.85 1.74 -6.49
N ILE A 20 14.25 1.05 -7.44
CA ILE A 20 14.89 0.01 -8.25
C ILE A 20 15.81 0.67 -9.28
N GLN A 21 17.09 0.67 -9.00
CA GLN A 21 18.16 1.18 -9.86
C GLN A 21 19.15 0.09 -10.24
N GLU A 22 19.10 -1.03 -9.55
CA GLU A 22 19.98 -2.17 -9.76
C GLU A 22 19.44 -3.08 -10.86
N ASP A 23 20.34 -3.81 -11.50
CA ASP A 23 20.02 -4.86 -12.45
C ASP A 23 19.43 -6.08 -11.76
N GLU A 24 18.75 -6.92 -12.52
CA GLU A 24 18.10 -8.14 -12.04
C GLU A 24 19.07 -9.08 -11.32
N SER A 25 20.32 -9.18 -11.78
CA SER A 25 21.38 -9.99 -11.17
C SER A 25 21.61 -9.66 -9.70
N PHE A 26 21.55 -8.38 -9.33
CA PHE A 26 21.71 -7.95 -7.94
C PHE A 26 20.68 -8.59 -7.01
N PHE A 27 19.44 -8.73 -7.47
CA PHE A 27 18.34 -9.28 -6.66
C PHE A 27 18.34 -10.81 -6.70
N ILE A 28 18.58 -11.44 -7.85
CA ILE A 28 18.55 -12.91 -8.00
C ILE A 28 19.61 -13.59 -7.13
N GLU A 29 20.78 -12.98 -6.95
CA GLU A 29 21.82 -13.48 -6.06
C GLU A 29 21.37 -13.56 -4.58
N LYS A 30 20.40 -12.75 -4.18
CA LYS A 30 19.89 -12.60 -2.81
C LYS A 30 18.55 -13.27 -2.58
N VAL A 31 17.70 -13.24 -3.61
CA VAL A 31 16.32 -13.67 -3.54
C VAL A 31 15.99 -14.51 -4.77
N PRO A 32 15.93 -15.83 -4.67
CA PRO A 32 15.65 -16.70 -5.81
C PRO A 32 14.26 -16.43 -6.38
N LEU A 33 14.15 -16.42 -7.71
CA LEU A 33 12.89 -16.28 -8.40
C LEU A 33 12.05 -17.55 -8.26
N GLN A 34 10.96 -17.49 -7.53
CA GLN A 34 10.06 -18.62 -7.28
C GLN A 34 8.95 -18.78 -8.33
N GLN A 35 8.76 -17.79 -9.19
CA GLN A 35 7.70 -17.77 -10.20
C GLN A 35 8.26 -17.41 -11.58
N ASN A 36 7.70 -18.02 -12.61
CA ASN A 36 8.05 -17.68 -13.99
C ASN A 36 7.36 -16.37 -14.40
N ILE A 37 8.05 -15.24 -14.20
CA ILE A 37 7.59 -13.91 -14.61
C ILE A 37 8.32 -13.52 -15.89
N THR A 38 7.64 -13.56 -17.03
CA THR A 38 8.26 -13.32 -18.35
C THR A 38 8.55 -11.84 -18.62
N HIS A 39 7.73 -10.92 -18.09
CA HIS A 39 7.91 -9.48 -18.34
C HIS A 39 9.07 -8.93 -17.47
N PRO A 40 10.18 -8.42 -18.06
CA PRO A 40 11.39 -8.05 -17.32
C PRO A 40 11.13 -7.04 -16.19
N HIS A 41 10.40 -5.96 -16.48
CA HIS A 41 10.11 -4.94 -15.47
C HIS A 41 9.28 -5.47 -14.28
N LYS A 42 8.26 -6.29 -14.55
CA LYS A 42 7.46 -6.92 -13.48
C LYS A 42 8.28 -7.93 -12.67
N ARG A 43 9.19 -8.63 -13.32
CA ARG A 43 10.11 -9.56 -12.65
C ARG A 43 11.05 -8.80 -11.71
N LEU A 44 11.59 -7.68 -12.17
CA LEU A 44 12.46 -6.83 -11.36
C LEU A 44 11.70 -6.23 -10.15
N GLN A 45 10.48 -5.71 -10.34
CA GLN A 45 9.61 -5.28 -9.25
C GLN A 45 9.32 -6.39 -8.23
N HIS A 46 9.04 -7.60 -8.73
CA HIS A 46 8.80 -8.77 -7.87
C HIS A 46 10.03 -9.09 -7.00
N LEU A 47 11.19 -9.14 -7.61
CA LEU A 47 12.45 -9.43 -6.92
C LEU A 47 12.79 -8.35 -5.88
N ALA A 48 12.66 -7.08 -6.23
CA ALA A 48 12.92 -5.97 -5.32
C ALA A 48 11.98 -5.98 -4.11
N GLY A 49 10.68 -6.25 -4.32
CA GLY A 49 9.72 -6.39 -3.23
C GLY A 49 10.04 -7.54 -2.28
N ARG A 50 10.52 -8.67 -2.83
CA ARG A 50 10.96 -9.82 -2.05
C ARG A 50 12.26 -9.55 -1.29
N PHE A 51 13.21 -8.88 -1.92
CA PHE A 51 14.45 -8.46 -1.29
C PHE A 51 14.20 -7.57 -0.08
N LEU A 52 13.23 -6.66 -0.15
CA LEU A 52 12.85 -5.81 0.97
C LEU A 52 12.42 -6.59 2.21
N LEU A 53 11.78 -7.75 2.07
CA LEU A 53 11.36 -8.55 3.23
C LEU A 53 12.57 -8.97 4.08
N GLN A 54 13.61 -9.50 3.45
CA GLN A 54 14.85 -9.88 4.15
C GLN A 54 15.69 -8.65 4.56
N TYR A 55 15.62 -7.56 3.80
CA TYR A 55 16.28 -6.32 4.19
C TYR A 55 15.71 -5.76 5.50
N LEU A 56 14.38 -5.82 5.68
CA LEU A 56 13.69 -5.35 6.88
C LEU A 56 13.85 -6.29 8.07
N PHE A 57 13.82 -7.60 7.81
CA PHE A 57 14.03 -8.68 8.79
C PHE A 57 14.97 -9.73 8.20
N PRO A 58 16.27 -9.73 8.58
CA PRO A 58 17.26 -10.64 7.99
C PRO A 58 16.96 -12.13 8.12
N ASP A 59 16.18 -12.50 9.12
CA ASP A 59 15.73 -13.87 9.41
C ASP A 59 14.37 -14.21 8.77
N PHE A 60 13.84 -13.33 7.89
CA PHE A 60 12.58 -13.58 7.21
C PHE A 60 12.63 -14.86 6.37
N PRO A 61 11.71 -15.84 6.60
CA PRO A 61 11.79 -17.18 6.00
C PRO A 61 11.27 -17.17 4.55
N TYR A 62 12.01 -16.56 3.66
CA TYR A 62 11.63 -16.35 2.27
C TYR A 62 11.21 -17.64 1.54
N ALA A 63 11.91 -18.74 1.80
CA ALA A 63 11.65 -20.03 1.14
C ALA A 63 10.29 -20.64 1.52
N GLU A 64 9.70 -20.21 2.64
CA GLU A 64 8.41 -20.70 3.14
C GLU A 64 7.20 -19.92 2.61
N ILE A 65 7.43 -18.90 1.79
CA ILE A 65 6.31 -18.12 1.20
C ILE A 65 5.46 -19.01 0.31
N LEU A 66 4.17 -19.10 0.63
CA LEU A 66 3.13 -19.70 -0.18
C LEU A 66 2.27 -18.62 -0.84
N ILE A 67 1.52 -19.02 -1.86
CA ILE A 67 0.58 -18.15 -2.56
C ILE A 67 -0.83 -18.67 -2.34
N ALA A 68 -1.69 -17.85 -1.76
CA ALA A 68 -3.11 -18.16 -1.58
C ALA A 68 -3.88 -18.13 -2.91
N ASP A 69 -5.10 -18.68 -2.94
CA ASP A 69 -6.00 -18.63 -4.09
C ASP A 69 -6.33 -17.18 -4.51
N THR A 70 -6.31 -16.25 -3.57
CA THR A 70 -6.43 -14.80 -3.79
C THR A 70 -5.19 -14.17 -4.42
N ARG A 71 -4.15 -14.98 -4.73
CA ARG A 71 -2.82 -14.58 -5.20
C ARG A 71 -1.99 -13.78 -4.19
N LYS A 72 -2.44 -13.66 -2.94
CA LYS A 72 -1.65 -13.03 -1.89
C LYS A 72 -0.57 -13.99 -1.38
N PRO A 73 0.70 -13.55 -1.30
CA PRO A 73 1.75 -14.30 -0.63
C PRO A 73 1.55 -14.28 0.90
N TYR A 74 1.83 -15.40 1.55
CA TYR A 74 1.71 -15.55 3.01
C TYR A 74 2.70 -16.60 3.55
N LEU A 75 2.89 -16.62 4.86
CA LEU A 75 3.65 -17.66 5.57
C LEU A 75 2.67 -18.56 6.33
N PRO A 76 2.73 -19.89 6.15
CA PRO A 76 1.77 -20.82 6.76
C PRO A 76 1.85 -20.91 8.28
N ASN A 77 3.01 -20.59 8.86
CA ASN A 77 3.27 -20.59 10.30
C ASN A 77 2.96 -19.27 11.00
N GLU A 78 2.52 -18.25 10.24
CA GLU A 78 2.23 -16.89 10.73
C GLU A 78 3.36 -16.22 11.54
N GLN A 79 4.60 -16.71 11.40
CA GLN A 79 5.77 -16.11 12.06
C GLN A 79 5.94 -14.63 11.70
N TYR A 80 5.61 -14.28 10.46
CA TYR A 80 5.51 -12.91 9.99
C TYR A 80 4.25 -12.73 9.15
N HIS A 81 3.59 -11.60 9.37
CA HIS A 81 2.62 -11.03 8.45
C HIS A 81 3.35 -10.02 7.57
N PHE A 82 3.08 -10.02 6.29
CA PHE A 82 3.75 -9.10 5.37
C PHE A 82 2.85 -8.70 4.20
N SER A 83 3.18 -7.57 3.60
CA SER A 83 2.52 -7.08 2.40
C SER A 83 3.56 -6.42 1.49
N ILE A 84 3.36 -6.52 0.18
CA ILE A 84 4.24 -5.97 -0.85
C ILE A 84 3.40 -5.17 -1.84
N SER A 85 3.94 -4.05 -2.30
CA SER A 85 3.40 -3.27 -3.40
C SER A 85 4.53 -2.77 -4.31
N HIS A 86 4.19 -2.39 -5.53
CA HIS A 86 5.14 -1.81 -6.47
C HIS A 86 4.45 -0.87 -7.45
N CYS A 87 5.09 0.24 -7.78
CA CYS A 87 4.62 1.20 -8.77
C CYS A 87 5.83 1.83 -9.49
N GLY A 88 5.78 1.93 -10.83
CA GLY A 88 6.93 2.42 -11.60
C GLY A 88 8.23 1.70 -11.26
N SER A 89 9.27 2.44 -10.92
CA SER A 89 10.57 1.91 -10.49
C SER A 89 10.69 1.78 -8.96
N TYR A 90 9.57 1.61 -8.25
CA TYR A 90 9.56 1.47 -6.80
C TYR A 90 8.92 0.16 -6.35
N ALA A 91 9.47 -0.42 -5.30
CA ALA A 91 8.86 -1.50 -4.54
C ALA A 91 8.74 -1.09 -3.07
N ALA A 92 7.63 -1.44 -2.43
CA ALA A 92 7.40 -1.21 -1.01
C ALA A 92 7.06 -2.54 -0.33
N ALA A 93 7.51 -2.69 0.91
CA ALA A 93 7.14 -3.82 1.75
C ALA A 93 6.94 -3.38 3.20
N ILE A 94 6.04 -4.06 3.88
CA ILE A 94 5.85 -4.01 5.33
C ILE A 94 5.91 -5.42 5.88
N VAL A 95 6.58 -5.59 7.02
CA VAL A 95 6.71 -6.87 7.73
C VAL A 95 6.43 -6.64 9.20
N SER A 96 5.64 -7.52 9.81
CA SER A 96 5.33 -7.53 11.23
C SER A 96 5.33 -8.96 11.77
N SER A 97 5.93 -9.18 12.95
CA SER A 97 5.82 -10.46 13.67
C SER A 97 4.62 -10.52 14.63
N THR A 98 3.80 -9.46 14.71
CA THR A 98 2.73 -9.37 15.72
C THR A 98 1.38 -8.93 15.17
N HIS A 99 1.37 -8.24 14.02
CA HIS A 99 0.14 -7.65 13.47
C HIS A 99 -0.07 -8.03 12.00
N ARG A 100 -1.31 -8.27 11.62
CA ARG A 100 -1.68 -8.29 10.21
C ARG A 100 -1.41 -6.92 9.61
N VAL A 101 -0.84 -6.89 8.40
CA VAL A 101 -0.41 -5.66 7.76
C VAL A 101 -0.83 -5.58 6.30
N GLY A 102 -1.00 -4.34 5.83
CA GLY A 102 -1.18 -4.03 4.42
C GLY A 102 -0.36 -2.82 4.03
N ILE A 103 0.19 -2.80 2.82
CA ILE A 103 0.95 -1.68 2.26
C ILE A 103 0.60 -1.47 0.79
N ASP A 104 0.54 -0.22 0.39
CA ASP A 104 0.43 0.14 -1.01
C ASP A 104 1.28 1.36 -1.34
N ILE A 105 1.77 1.41 -2.59
CA ILE A 105 2.55 2.52 -3.14
C ILE A 105 2.03 2.89 -4.52
N GLU A 106 1.79 4.18 -4.75
CA GLU A 106 1.24 4.68 -6.00
C GLU A 106 1.91 5.98 -6.46
N ILE A 107 1.99 6.16 -7.78
CA ILE A 107 2.36 7.42 -8.41
C ILE A 107 1.06 8.12 -8.83
N PRO A 108 0.82 9.39 -8.45
CA PRO A 108 -0.36 10.14 -8.87
C PRO A 108 -0.44 10.25 -10.40
N THR A 109 -1.47 9.67 -10.99
CA THR A 109 -1.71 9.70 -12.45
C THR A 109 -3.18 9.98 -12.74
N GLU A 110 -3.51 10.45 -13.95
CA GLU A 110 -4.89 10.66 -14.40
C GLU A 110 -5.76 9.40 -14.36
N LYS A 111 -5.13 8.22 -14.28
CA LYS A 111 -5.85 6.96 -14.18
C LYS A 111 -6.73 6.91 -12.93
N VAL A 112 -6.26 7.45 -11.80
CA VAL A 112 -7.01 7.42 -10.53
C VAL A 112 -8.31 8.21 -10.63
N GLU A 113 -8.30 9.33 -11.35
CA GLU A 113 -9.49 10.15 -11.61
C GLU A 113 -10.55 9.37 -12.40
N ARG A 114 -10.11 8.70 -13.48
CA ARG A 114 -11.00 7.91 -14.33
C ARG A 114 -11.67 6.74 -13.59
N ILE A 115 -11.03 6.18 -12.58
CA ILE A 115 -11.56 5.07 -11.80
C ILE A 115 -12.19 5.49 -10.47
N ALA A 116 -12.20 6.79 -10.12
CA ALA A 116 -12.69 7.29 -8.84
C ALA A 116 -14.13 6.80 -8.53
N HIS A 117 -15.00 6.75 -9.53
CA HIS A 117 -16.37 6.25 -9.39
C HIS A 117 -16.47 4.80 -8.90
N LYS A 118 -15.41 4.00 -8.98
CA LYS A 118 -15.36 2.59 -8.54
C LYS A 118 -14.99 2.44 -7.07
N PHE A 119 -14.33 3.43 -6.48
CA PHE A 119 -13.80 3.29 -5.13
C PHE A 119 -14.18 4.44 -4.18
N VAL A 120 -14.62 5.60 -4.69
CA VAL A 120 -15.02 6.73 -3.85
C VAL A 120 -16.50 6.65 -3.52
N HIS A 121 -16.84 6.62 -2.23
CA HIS A 121 -18.20 6.83 -1.75
C HIS A 121 -18.50 8.33 -1.63
N GLU A 122 -19.74 8.74 -1.86
CA GLU A 122 -20.11 10.16 -1.89
C GLU A 122 -19.72 10.93 -0.62
N ASN A 123 -19.83 10.30 0.53
CA ASN A 123 -19.50 10.91 1.82
C ASN A 123 -17.99 11.07 2.07
N GLU A 124 -17.13 10.41 1.29
CA GLU A 124 -15.68 10.44 1.50
C GLU A 124 -15.02 11.73 1.01
N TRP A 125 -15.64 12.42 0.05
CA TRP A 125 -15.12 13.68 -0.46
C TRP A 125 -14.92 14.74 0.63
N MET A 126 -15.87 14.83 1.56
CA MET A 126 -15.77 15.80 2.67
C MET A 126 -14.71 15.39 3.70
N ASN A 127 -14.49 14.11 3.89
CA ASN A 127 -13.55 13.56 4.87
C ASN A 127 -12.09 13.54 4.34
N LEU A 128 -11.92 13.61 3.04
CA LEU A 128 -10.60 13.56 2.39
C LEU A 128 -9.84 14.89 2.46
N SER A 129 -10.53 16.02 2.58
CA SER A 129 -9.91 17.34 2.67
C SER A 129 -9.42 17.62 4.09
N THR A 130 -8.16 18.04 4.22
CA THR A 130 -7.57 18.49 5.50
C THR A 130 -7.92 19.94 5.83
N ASP A 131 -8.37 20.71 4.84
CA ASP A 131 -8.88 22.08 4.99
C ASP A 131 -10.40 22.05 4.99
N HIS A 132 -11.03 22.57 6.03
CA HIS A 132 -12.50 22.65 6.21
C HIS A 132 -13.25 23.47 5.14
N ARG A 133 -12.70 23.67 3.97
CA ARG A 133 -13.40 24.27 2.84
C ARG A 133 -13.93 23.18 1.93
N PRO A 134 -15.26 23.03 1.78
CA PRO A 134 -15.83 22.26 0.69
C PRO A 134 -15.51 23.00 -0.62
N GLN A 135 -14.37 22.73 -1.21
CA GLN A 135 -14.19 23.06 -2.61
C GLN A 135 -15.04 22.07 -3.39
N SER A 136 -16.07 22.60 -4.03
CA SER A 136 -16.87 21.88 -5.00
C SER A 136 -15.94 21.35 -6.11
N ILE A 137 -15.52 20.10 -5.97
CA ILE A 137 -14.86 19.36 -7.05
C ILE A 137 -15.97 18.93 -8.01
N VAL A 138 -16.53 19.90 -8.70
CA VAL A 138 -17.48 19.72 -9.79
C VAL A 138 -16.85 20.40 -11.01
N GLY A 139 -16.23 19.61 -11.88
CA GLY A 139 -15.68 20.09 -13.13
C GLY A 139 -14.53 19.20 -13.64
N ASP A 140 -14.35 19.16 -14.94
CA ASP A 140 -13.41 18.32 -15.68
C ASP A 140 -11.91 18.61 -15.44
N ASP A 141 -11.57 19.51 -14.51
CA ASP A 141 -10.20 19.90 -14.18
C ASP A 141 -9.90 19.68 -12.69
N LEU A 142 -9.67 18.41 -12.34
CA LEU A 142 -9.13 18.07 -11.01
C LEU A 142 -7.73 18.69 -10.90
N SER A 143 -7.57 19.65 -9.98
CA SER A 143 -6.27 20.24 -9.67
C SER A 143 -5.27 19.14 -9.27
N THR A 144 -3.98 19.38 -9.41
CA THR A 144 -2.90 18.46 -8.97
C THR A 144 -3.14 17.99 -7.52
N VAL A 145 -3.65 18.86 -6.66
CA VAL A 145 -4.01 18.56 -5.28
C VAL A 145 -5.17 17.54 -5.21
N GLY A 146 -6.20 17.68 -6.02
CA GLY A 146 -7.32 16.73 -6.07
C GLY A 146 -6.86 15.34 -6.53
N ARG A 147 -6.00 15.26 -7.54
CA ARG A 147 -5.39 14.00 -8.02
C ARG A 147 -4.57 13.34 -6.92
N GLN A 148 -3.77 14.11 -6.20
CA GLN A 148 -2.97 13.60 -5.09
C GLN A 148 -3.84 13.04 -3.97
N LEU A 149 -4.91 13.73 -3.56
CA LEU A 149 -5.85 13.26 -2.55
C LEU A 149 -6.60 11.99 -2.99
N LEU A 150 -7.02 11.91 -4.25
CA LEU A 150 -7.61 10.69 -4.81
C LEU A 150 -6.62 9.52 -4.79
N THR A 151 -5.34 9.78 -5.08
CA THR A 151 -4.29 8.76 -5.02
C THR A 151 -4.06 8.29 -3.59
N VAL A 152 -4.13 9.19 -2.60
CA VAL A 152 -4.08 8.84 -1.17
C VAL A 152 -5.23 7.91 -0.80
N LEU A 153 -6.46 8.25 -1.18
CA LEU A 153 -7.64 7.42 -0.89
C LEU A 153 -7.55 6.05 -1.58
N TRP A 154 -7.14 6.02 -2.85
CA TRP A 154 -6.94 4.79 -3.61
C TRP A 154 -5.91 3.89 -2.94
N SER A 155 -4.71 4.40 -2.69
CA SER A 155 -3.62 3.68 -2.04
C SER A 155 -3.98 3.20 -0.63
N ALA A 156 -4.73 4.01 0.14
CA ALA A 156 -5.24 3.60 1.46
C ALA A 156 -6.19 2.40 1.35
N LYS A 157 -7.12 2.41 0.39
CA LYS A 157 -8.05 1.29 0.16
C LYS A 157 -7.34 0.04 -0.37
N GLU A 158 -6.33 0.19 -1.22
CA GLU A 158 -5.47 -0.92 -1.66
C GLU A 158 -4.68 -1.53 -0.49
N ALA A 159 -4.17 -0.70 0.43
CA ALA A 159 -3.51 -1.20 1.64
C ALA A 159 -4.48 -1.98 2.53
N LEU A 160 -5.72 -1.49 2.73
CA LEU A 160 -6.79 -2.20 3.45
C LEU A 160 -7.18 -3.51 2.77
N PHE A 161 -7.30 -3.52 1.44
CA PHE A 161 -7.58 -4.73 0.68
C PHE A 161 -6.50 -5.80 0.88
N LYS A 162 -5.22 -5.39 0.86
CA LYS A 162 -4.09 -6.28 1.12
C LYS A 162 -4.04 -6.74 2.58
N TRP A 163 -4.43 -5.89 3.52
CA TRP A 163 -4.58 -6.25 4.94
C TRP A 163 -5.67 -7.31 5.12
N TYR A 164 -6.85 -7.14 4.53
CA TYR A 164 -7.96 -8.09 4.65
C TYR A 164 -7.65 -9.45 4.04
N SER A 165 -7.08 -9.52 2.84
CA SER A 165 -6.52 -10.72 2.19
C SER A 165 -7.49 -11.76 1.64
N LEU A 166 -8.76 -11.77 2.04
CA LEU A 166 -9.70 -12.86 1.70
C LEU A 166 -10.47 -12.63 0.39
N GLY A 167 -10.27 -11.49 -0.28
CA GLY A 167 -10.95 -11.16 -1.53
C GLY A 167 -12.44 -10.83 -1.37
N GLY A 168 -13.13 -10.67 -2.50
CA GLY A 168 -14.56 -10.39 -2.51
C GLY A 168 -14.94 -9.04 -1.88
N ILE A 169 -14.08 -8.02 -2.00
CA ILE A 169 -14.26 -6.66 -1.45
C ILE A 169 -14.75 -5.73 -2.54
N ASP A 170 -15.80 -4.98 -2.23
CA ASP A 170 -16.15 -3.77 -2.93
C ASP A 170 -15.49 -2.57 -2.22
N PHE A 171 -14.68 -1.80 -2.93
CA PHE A 171 -13.90 -0.70 -2.37
C PHE A 171 -14.75 0.48 -1.91
N LYS A 172 -15.90 0.65 -2.54
CA LYS A 172 -16.83 1.74 -2.23
C LYS A 172 -17.71 1.42 -1.02
N GLU A 173 -18.21 0.19 -0.97
CA GLU A 173 -19.17 -0.23 0.05
C GLU A 173 -18.51 -0.74 1.33
N HIS A 174 -17.43 -1.52 1.19
CA HIS A 174 -16.82 -2.20 2.33
C HIS A 174 -15.71 -1.40 3.03
N MET A 175 -15.13 -0.38 2.37
CA MET A 175 -14.03 0.42 2.93
C MET A 175 -14.39 1.90 2.87
N GLN A 176 -14.87 2.46 3.96
CA GLN A 176 -15.34 3.84 3.99
C GLN A 176 -14.50 4.71 4.93
N LEU A 177 -14.00 5.82 4.40
CA LEU A 177 -13.37 6.87 5.20
C LEU A 177 -14.46 7.57 6.04
N ASN A 178 -14.52 7.25 7.33
CA ASN A 178 -15.66 7.58 8.19
C ASN A 178 -15.52 8.92 8.90
N ASN A 179 -14.31 9.42 9.06
CA ASN A 179 -14.01 10.69 9.73
C ASN A 179 -13.01 11.49 8.91
N PRO A 180 -12.92 12.81 9.13
CA PRO A 180 -11.94 13.65 8.46
C PRO A 180 -10.51 13.14 8.63
N THR A 181 -9.76 13.22 7.55
CA THR A 181 -8.33 12.94 7.54
C THR A 181 -7.60 13.87 8.51
N GLN A 182 -6.71 13.33 9.32
CA GLN A 182 -5.92 14.08 10.28
C GLN A 182 -4.45 14.14 9.85
N LYS A 183 -3.85 15.31 9.95
CA LYS A 183 -2.41 15.45 9.71
C LYS A 183 -1.65 15.20 11.02
N GLN A 184 -0.72 14.26 10.99
CA GLN A 184 0.19 13.97 12.09
C GLN A 184 1.64 14.00 11.57
N ASN A 185 2.40 15.00 12.00
CA ASN A 185 3.73 15.29 11.47
C ASN A 185 3.71 15.44 9.92
N ASP A 186 4.41 14.57 9.21
CA ASP A 186 4.51 14.52 7.75
C ASP A 186 3.65 13.39 7.14
N SER A 187 2.69 12.87 7.89
CA SER A 187 1.78 11.80 7.49
C SER A 187 0.33 12.21 7.67
N LEU A 188 -0.55 11.52 6.95
CA LEU A 188 -2.00 11.62 7.05
C LEU A 188 -2.53 10.36 7.73
N LEU A 189 -3.40 10.53 8.71
CA LEU A 189 -4.18 9.45 9.32
C LEU A 189 -5.59 9.46 8.73
N LEU A 190 -5.96 8.34 8.14
CA LEU A 190 -7.25 8.14 7.50
C LEU A 190 -8.07 7.13 8.33
N PRO A 191 -9.07 7.59 9.10
CA PRO A 191 -9.95 6.72 9.87
C PRO A 191 -10.95 6.02 8.95
N PHE A 192 -10.78 4.72 8.76
CA PHE A 192 -11.69 3.88 7.97
C PHE A 192 -12.56 3.02 8.85
N VAL A 193 -13.76 2.72 8.32
CA VAL A 193 -14.58 1.61 8.77
C VAL A 193 -14.60 0.54 7.68
N PHE A 194 -14.19 -0.65 8.05
CA PHE A 194 -14.26 -1.82 7.20
C PHE A 194 -15.55 -2.63 7.51
N LYS A 195 -16.41 -2.80 6.50
CA LYS A 195 -17.80 -3.29 6.67
C LYS A 195 -18.08 -4.50 5.79
N LYS A 196 -17.41 -5.62 5.97
CA LYS A 196 -17.76 -6.80 5.19
C LYS A 196 -18.57 -7.82 5.97
N ASN A 197 -17.99 -8.37 7.03
CA ASN A 197 -18.65 -9.32 7.90
C ASN A 197 -18.94 -8.67 9.26
N ASP A 198 -17.99 -7.86 9.73
CA ASP A 198 -18.03 -7.11 10.96
C ASP A 198 -17.69 -5.64 10.69
N TRP A 199 -17.96 -4.79 11.66
CA TRP A 199 -17.55 -3.40 11.65
C TRP A 199 -16.21 -3.27 12.37
N ILE A 200 -15.14 -3.00 11.62
CA ILE A 200 -13.80 -2.86 12.16
C ILE A 200 -13.33 -1.43 11.88
N GLU A 201 -13.01 -0.71 12.92
CA GLU A 201 -12.38 0.59 12.81
C GLU A 201 -10.87 0.41 12.64
N LEU A 202 -10.31 1.04 11.60
CA LEU A 202 -8.90 0.96 11.23
C LEU A 202 -8.37 2.35 10.90
N ILE A 203 -7.13 2.61 11.25
CA ILE A 203 -6.44 3.82 10.83
C ILE A 203 -5.41 3.42 9.78
N VAL A 204 -5.60 3.93 8.57
CA VAL A 204 -4.58 3.86 7.52
C VAL A 204 -3.70 5.09 7.65
N THR A 205 -2.40 4.88 7.69
CA THR A 205 -1.44 5.97 7.62
C THR A 205 -0.95 6.12 6.19
N SER A 206 -0.94 7.36 5.69
CA SER A 206 -0.41 7.67 4.36
C SER A 206 0.68 8.74 4.46
N LYS A 207 1.75 8.55 3.71
CA LYS A 207 2.84 9.52 3.55
C LYS A 207 2.94 9.92 2.09
N ILE A 208 2.99 11.23 1.87
CA ILE A 208 3.14 11.82 0.53
C ILE A 208 4.60 12.23 0.36
N PHE A 209 5.20 11.77 -0.72
CA PHE A 209 6.49 12.23 -1.22
C PHE A 209 6.25 13.06 -2.50
N ASP A 210 7.29 13.66 -3.05
CA ASP A 210 7.16 14.52 -4.25
C ASP A 210 6.44 13.82 -5.42
N GLU A 211 6.74 12.54 -5.66
CA GLU A 211 6.19 11.76 -6.78
C GLU A 211 5.44 10.49 -6.36
N LEU A 212 5.35 10.19 -5.07
CA LEU A 212 4.82 8.94 -4.53
C LEU A 212 3.83 9.18 -3.41
N VAL A 213 2.88 8.26 -3.29
CA VAL A 213 2.04 8.07 -2.11
C VAL A 213 2.30 6.66 -1.57
N LEU A 214 2.61 6.57 -0.29
CA LEU A 214 2.73 5.32 0.45
C LEU A 214 1.62 5.25 1.49
N SER A 215 0.87 4.14 1.51
CA SER A 215 -0.16 3.90 2.53
C SER A 215 0.05 2.55 3.20
N TRP A 216 -0.18 2.49 4.52
CA TRP A 216 -0.07 1.24 5.27
C TRP A 216 -1.08 1.18 6.42
N VAL A 217 -1.37 -0.04 6.86
CA VAL A 217 -2.29 -0.36 7.96
C VAL A 217 -1.79 -1.57 8.75
N LEU A 218 -2.07 -1.56 10.05
CA LEU A 218 -1.80 -2.65 11.00
C LEU A 218 -3.10 -3.19 11.56
#